data_baf26e8ea8a81282b5cdf7454b9719e7
#
_entry.id   baf26e8ea8a81282b5cdf7454b9719e7
#
_cell.length_a   1.000
_cell.length_b   1.000
_cell.length_c   1.000
_cell.angle_alpha   90.00
_cell.angle_beta   90.00
_cell.angle_gamma   90.00
#
_symmetry.space_group_name_H-M   'P 1'
#
loop_
_entity.id
_entity.type
_entity.pdbx_description
1 polymer ?
#
loop_
_entity_poly.entity_id
_entity_poly.type
_entity_poly.pdbx_seq_one_letter_code
_entity_poly.pdbx_strand_id
1 'polypeptide(L)'
;MANQPQQPDTELHNASHLMQYHDLIESIVAALDARDAYTASHSDRVADMVLVLAAALGLDEDETTRIHMAAHLHDIGKIAVPDSVLRKAGPLTRPEWEEMRRHPVTGYEILRKVDDFKEIAILVRHHHERWDGRGYPDGLSGHDIPPGSRVIAVADSIDAMMSSCLLYTSDAADEL
;
A
#
# COMPACT_ATOMS: atom_id res chain seq x y z
N MET A 1 33.55 -35.72 -14.67
CA MET A 1 32.31 -35.46 -13.90
C MET A 1 32.54 -34.16 -13.15
N ALA A 2 32.06 -33.06 -13.70
CA ALA A 2 32.20 -31.73 -13.09
C ALA A 2 31.04 -31.52 -12.12
N ASN A 3 31.41 -31.25 -10.86
CA ASN A 3 30.50 -30.93 -9.80
C ASN A 3 29.97 -29.51 -10.04
N GLN A 4 28.68 -29.37 -10.36
CA GLN A 4 28.03 -28.05 -10.40
C GLN A 4 27.90 -27.56 -8.96
N PRO A 5 28.24 -26.29 -8.67
CA PRO A 5 27.95 -25.71 -7.37
C PRO A 5 26.42 -25.52 -7.25
N GLN A 6 25.83 -26.15 -6.23
CA GLN A 6 24.47 -25.87 -5.80
C GLN A 6 24.39 -24.37 -5.42
N GLN A 7 23.51 -23.64 -6.06
CA GLN A 7 23.13 -22.31 -5.59
C GLN A 7 22.45 -22.48 -4.22
N PRO A 8 22.83 -21.71 -3.21
CA PRO A 8 22.20 -21.79 -1.90
C PRO A 8 20.77 -21.27 -1.94
N ASP A 9 19.93 -21.89 -1.12
CA ASP A 9 18.52 -21.60 -0.83
C ASP A 9 18.29 -20.13 -0.39
N THR A 10 18.42 -19.19 -1.29
CA THR A 10 18.25 -17.74 -1.02
C THR A 10 16.77 -17.36 -1.03
N GLU A 11 15.91 -18.17 -1.63
CA GLU A 11 14.48 -17.83 -1.83
C GLU A 11 13.60 -18.17 -0.60
N LEU A 12 13.88 -19.25 0.10
CA LEU A 12 13.12 -19.64 1.31
C LEU A 12 13.33 -18.72 2.53
N HIS A 13 14.33 -17.84 2.50
CA HIS A 13 14.63 -16.92 3.61
C HIS A 13 13.81 -15.63 3.57
N ASN A 14 13.19 -15.26 2.44
CA ASN A 14 12.66 -13.91 2.24
C ASN A 14 11.28 -13.71 2.89
N ALA A 15 10.31 -14.59 2.66
CA ALA A 15 8.96 -14.43 3.25
C ALA A 15 8.98 -14.59 4.77
N SER A 16 9.66 -15.63 5.28
CA SER A 16 9.82 -15.84 6.72
C SER A 16 10.56 -14.71 7.42
N HIS A 17 11.49 -14.05 6.72
CA HIS A 17 12.23 -12.92 7.25
C HIS A 17 11.39 -11.64 7.26
N LEU A 18 10.59 -11.41 6.22
CA LEU A 18 9.66 -10.27 6.16
C LEU A 18 8.58 -10.36 7.24
N MET A 19 8.06 -11.55 7.53
CA MET A 19 7.06 -11.74 8.58
C MET A 19 7.56 -11.36 9.99
N GLN A 20 8.88 -11.35 10.24
CA GLN A 20 9.44 -10.87 11.52
C GLN A 20 9.21 -9.36 11.74
N TYR A 21 8.98 -8.61 10.67
CA TYR A 21 8.70 -7.17 10.75
C TYR A 21 7.21 -6.86 10.88
N HIS A 22 6.32 -7.85 10.75
CA HIS A 22 4.87 -7.64 10.70
C HIS A 22 4.36 -6.84 11.90
N ASP A 23 4.63 -7.29 13.13
CA ASP A 23 4.18 -6.60 14.36
C ASP A 23 4.73 -5.17 14.47
N LEU A 24 5.99 -4.96 14.01
CA LEU A 24 6.59 -3.63 13.98
C LEU A 24 5.91 -2.74 12.96
N ILE A 25 5.59 -3.28 11.79
CA ILE A 25 4.87 -2.55 10.73
C ILE A 25 3.47 -2.17 11.20
N GLU A 26 2.72 -3.09 11.78
CA GLU A 26 1.40 -2.80 12.37
C GLU A 26 1.48 -1.68 13.41
N SER A 27 2.51 -1.70 14.26
CA SER A 27 2.72 -0.64 15.25
C SER A 27 3.01 0.73 14.62
N ILE A 28 3.78 0.76 13.53
CA ILE A 28 4.08 1.99 12.79
C ILE A 28 2.83 2.51 12.07
N VAL A 29 2.07 1.62 11.43
CA VAL A 29 0.81 1.95 10.75
C VAL A 29 -0.21 2.47 11.75
N ALA A 30 -0.39 1.82 12.90
CA ALA A 30 -1.27 2.29 13.97
C ALA A 30 -0.89 3.70 14.48
N ALA A 31 0.40 4.01 14.56
CA ALA A 31 0.86 5.35 14.93
C ALA A 31 0.54 6.41 13.85
N LEU A 32 0.58 6.02 12.56
CA LEU A 32 0.18 6.88 11.45
C LEU A 32 -1.33 7.09 11.43
N ASP A 33 -2.11 6.03 11.61
CA ASP A 33 -3.57 6.05 11.66
C ASP A 33 -4.10 6.89 12.82
N ALA A 34 -3.40 6.91 13.96
CA ALA A 34 -3.74 7.78 15.08
C ALA A 34 -3.64 9.28 14.73
N ARG A 35 -2.87 9.63 13.69
CA ARG A 35 -2.74 10.99 13.17
C ARG A 35 -3.83 11.32 12.13
N ASP A 36 -4.29 10.34 11.37
CA ASP A 36 -5.31 10.47 10.33
C ASP A 36 -6.59 9.75 10.75
N ALA A 37 -7.61 10.51 11.17
CA ALA A 37 -8.87 9.95 11.66
C ALA A 37 -9.66 9.16 10.58
N TYR A 38 -9.33 9.30 9.30
CA TYR A 38 -10.01 8.61 8.20
C TYR A 38 -9.38 7.25 7.87
N THR A 39 -8.17 6.96 8.37
CA THR A 39 -7.42 5.76 8.00
C THR A 39 -7.42 4.67 9.06
N ALA A 40 -8.13 4.87 10.20
CA ALA A 40 -8.21 3.84 11.23
C ALA A 40 -8.62 2.48 10.61
N SER A 41 -7.71 1.50 10.68
CA SER A 41 -7.85 0.15 10.11
C SER A 41 -8.00 0.10 8.56
N HIS A 42 -7.83 1.20 7.83
CA HIS A 42 -7.86 1.18 6.36
C HIS A 42 -6.74 0.30 5.80
N SER A 43 -5.51 0.54 6.26
CA SER A 43 -4.35 -0.22 5.79
C SER A 43 -4.48 -1.72 6.08
N ASP A 44 -5.09 -2.11 7.21
CA ASP A 44 -5.36 -3.50 7.54
C ASP A 44 -6.39 -4.11 6.58
N ARG A 45 -7.51 -3.41 6.32
CA ARG A 45 -8.53 -3.89 5.38
C ARG A 45 -8.00 -4.03 3.95
N VAL A 46 -7.15 -3.10 3.51
CA VAL A 46 -6.48 -3.18 2.19
C VAL A 46 -5.54 -4.39 2.16
N ALA A 47 -4.77 -4.63 3.21
CA ALA A 47 -3.87 -5.77 3.32
C ALA A 47 -4.64 -7.11 3.33
N ASP A 48 -5.74 -7.21 4.08
CA ASP A 48 -6.62 -8.38 4.08
C ASP A 48 -7.19 -8.66 2.67
N MET A 49 -7.61 -7.61 1.96
CA MET A 49 -8.12 -7.74 0.61
C MET A 49 -7.05 -8.20 -0.38
N VAL A 50 -5.81 -7.76 -0.18
CA VAL A 50 -4.65 -8.26 -0.97
C VAL A 50 -4.51 -9.77 -0.83
N LEU A 51 -4.67 -10.36 0.35
CA LEU A 51 -4.60 -11.81 0.54
C LEU A 51 -5.68 -12.55 -0.29
N VAL A 52 -6.90 -12.00 -0.31
CA VAL A 52 -8.00 -12.56 -1.11
C VAL A 52 -7.69 -12.48 -2.62
N LEU A 53 -7.19 -11.32 -3.08
CA LEU A 53 -6.84 -11.12 -4.48
C LEU A 53 -5.64 -11.99 -4.89
N ALA A 54 -4.62 -12.09 -4.04
CA ALA A 54 -3.44 -12.94 -4.29
C ALA A 54 -3.83 -14.41 -4.46
N ALA A 55 -4.69 -14.93 -3.57
CA ALA A 55 -5.21 -16.29 -3.69
C ALA A 55 -6.00 -16.49 -4.98
N ALA A 56 -6.85 -15.54 -5.38
CA ALA A 56 -7.62 -15.60 -6.62
C ALA A 56 -6.74 -15.53 -7.88
N LEU A 57 -5.61 -14.85 -7.81
CA LEU A 57 -4.63 -14.72 -8.89
C LEU A 57 -3.64 -15.90 -8.94
N GLY A 58 -3.59 -16.74 -7.89
CA GLY A 58 -2.66 -17.85 -7.78
C GLY A 58 -1.21 -17.41 -7.58
N LEU A 59 -1.00 -16.28 -6.87
CA LEU A 59 0.34 -15.81 -6.53
C LEU A 59 0.99 -16.77 -5.53
N ASP A 60 2.32 -16.88 -5.59
CA ASP A 60 3.06 -17.66 -4.63
C ASP A 60 3.14 -16.97 -3.24
N GLU A 61 3.67 -17.68 -2.25
CA GLU A 61 3.74 -17.22 -0.86
C GLU A 61 4.65 -15.99 -0.71
N ASP A 62 5.79 -15.98 -1.39
CA ASP A 62 6.76 -14.89 -1.33
C ASP A 62 6.20 -13.61 -1.95
N GLU A 63 5.58 -13.73 -3.12
CA GLU A 63 4.94 -12.61 -3.80
C GLU A 63 3.74 -12.08 -3.01
N THR A 64 2.91 -12.98 -2.48
CA THR A 64 1.79 -12.63 -1.59
C THR A 64 2.26 -11.87 -0.36
N THR A 65 3.30 -12.36 0.32
CA THR A 65 3.86 -11.71 1.51
C THR A 65 4.39 -10.32 1.18
N ARG A 66 5.14 -10.14 0.10
CA ARG A 66 5.63 -8.82 -0.32
C ARG A 66 4.51 -7.84 -0.59
N ILE A 67 3.48 -8.25 -1.32
CA ILE A 67 2.35 -7.37 -1.66
C ILE A 67 1.53 -7.04 -0.40
N HIS A 68 1.32 -8.01 0.48
CA HIS A 68 0.63 -7.82 1.75
C HIS A 68 1.34 -6.80 2.65
N MET A 69 2.66 -6.93 2.82
CA MET A 69 3.47 -5.97 3.57
C MET A 69 3.47 -4.58 2.90
N ALA A 70 3.53 -4.52 1.58
CA ALA A 70 3.42 -3.26 0.85
C ALA A 70 2.04 -2.61 1.03
N ALA A 71 0.97 -3.39 1.14
CA ALA A 71 -0.38 -2.90 1.41
C ALA A 71 -0.51 -2.27 2.80
N HIS A 72 0.07 -2.85 3.83
CA HIS A 72 0.13 -2.21 5.16
C HIS A 72 0.88 -0.87 5.11
N LEU A 73 1.92 -0.77 4.30
CA LEU A 73 2.83 0.37 4.26
C LEU A 73 2.54 1.37 3.13
N HIS A 74 1.50 1.16 2.29
CA HIS A 74 1.29 1.95 1.08
C HIS A 74 1.18 3.46 1.37
N ASP A 75 0.61 3.80 2.49
CA ASP A 75 0.35 5.15 2.94
C ASP A 75 1.39 5.71 3.93
N ILE A 76 2.48 4.99 4.24
CA ILE A 76 3.50 5.43 5.21
C ILE A 76 4.04 6.83 4.92
N GLY A 77 4.10 7.21 3.66
CA GLY A 77 4.57 8.52 3.22
C GLY A 77 3.67 9.68 3.62
N LYS A 78 2.42 9.45 4.04
CA LYS A 78 1.51 10.47 4.60
C LYS A 78 2.07 11.10 5.88
N ILE A 79 3.07 10.50 6.51
CA ILE A 79 3.78 11.07 7.65
C ILE A 79 4.38 12.47 7.34
N ALA A 80 4.71 12.74 6.09
CA ALA A 80 5.28 14.02 5.65
C ALA A 80 4.22 15.03 5.17
N VAL A 81 2.96 14.62 5.06
CA VAL A 81 1.87 15.52 4.63
C VAL A 81 1.51 16.43 5.81
N PRO A 82 1.40 17.77 5.58
CA PRO A 82 1.00 18.71 6.63
C PRO A 82 -0.40 18.39 7.19
N ASP A 83 -0.60 18.55 8.50
CA ASP A 83 -1.92 18.31 9.14
C ASP A 83 -3.05 19.15 8.55
N SER A 84 -2.74 20.36 8.10
CA SER A 84 -3.71 21.24 7.43
C SER A 84 -4.24 20.67 6.10
N VAL A 85 -3.49 19.77 5.47
CA VAL A 85 -3.88 19.07 4.24
C VAL A 85 -4.49 17.73 4.57
N LEU A 86 -3.80 16.93 5.42
CA LEU A 86 -4.20 15.58 5.78
C LEU A 86 -5.58 15.53 6.44
N ARG A 87 -5.83 16.47 7.36
CA ARG A 87 -7.06 16.51 8.18
C ARG A 87 -8.08 17.55 7.70
N LYS A 88 -7.96 18.01 6.45
CA LYS A 88 -8.87 19.03 5.91
C LYS A 88 -10.29 18.50 5.75
N ALA A 89 -11.24 19.16 6.39
CA ALA A 89 -12.65 18.90 6.17
C ALA A 89 -13.07 19.58 4.83
N GLY A 90 -13.21 18.78 3.77
CA GLY A 90 -13.65 19.25 2.46
C GLY A 90 -12.61 19.04 1.35
N PRO A 91 -12.91 19.45 0.11
CA PRO A 91 -12.05 19.16 -1.03
C PRO A 91 -10.70 19.87 -0.93
N LEU A 92 -9.66 19.18 -1.37
CA LEU A 92 -8.31 19.73 -1.47
C LEU A 92 -8.22 20.70 -2.65
N THR A 93 -7.55 21.83 -2.45
CA THR A 93 -7.13 22.71 -3.53
C THR A 93 -6.03 22.06 -4.37
N ARG A 94 -5.75 22.60 -5.56
CA ARG A 94 -4.69 22.07 -6.42
C ARG A 94 -3.32 22.00 -5.76
N PRO A 95 -2.82 23.02 -5.03
CA PRO A 95 -1.56 22.92 -4.30
C PRO A 95 -1.58 21.85 -3.19
N GLU A 96 -2.69 21.71 -2.46
CA GLU A 96 -2.85 20.69 -1.42
C GLU A 96 -2.87 19.28 -2.02
N TRP A 97 -3.48 19.12 -3.20
CA TRP A 97 -3.40 17.86 -3.95
C TRP A 97 -1.97 17.52 -4.37
N GLU A 98 -1.19 18.49 -4.79
CA GLU A 98 0.21 18.28 -5.14
C GLU A 98 1.04 17.83 -3.93
N GLU A 99 0.74 18.36 -2.72
CA GLU A 99 1.36 17.87 -1.48
C GLU A 99 0.91 16.43 -1.15
N MET A 100 -0.40 16.13 -1.23
CA MET A 100 -0.93 14.80 -0.95
C MET A 100 -0.31 13.76 -1.89
N ARG A 101 -0.20 14.05 -3.19
CA ARG A 101 0.34 13.14 -4.20
C ARG A 101 1.83 12.79 -4.02
N ARG A 102 2.52 13.41 -3.08
CA ARG A 102 3.92 13.09 -2.78
C ARG A 102 4.10 11.88 -1.88
N HIS A 103 3.03 11.43 -1.18
CA HIS A 103 3.19 10.34 -0.22
C HIS A 103 3.75 9.04 -0.81
N PRO A 104 3.46 8.60 -2.06
CA PRO A 104 4.06 7.38 -2.59
C PRO A 104 5.58 7.51 -2.76
N VAL A 105 6.02 8.68 -3.22
CA VAL A 105 7.48 8.97 -3.35
C VAL A 105 8.14 9.03 -1.98
N THR A 106 7.49 9.69 -1.01
CA THR A 106 8.00 9.77 0.36
C THR A 106 8.06 8.38 1.01
N GLY A 107 7.02 7.57 0.84
CA GLY A 107 6.99 6.18 1.30
C GLY A 107 8.13 5.35 0.71
N TYR A 108 8.34 5.45 -0.59
CA TYR A 108 9.48 4.85 -1.26
C TYR A 108 10.82 5.27 -0.63
N GLU A 109 11.04 6.57 -0.41
CA GLU A 109 12.30 7.10 0.15
C GLU A 109 12.52 6.67 1.61
N ILE A 110 11.46 6.41 2.36
CA ILE A 110 11.54 5.86 3.71
C ILE A 110 11.93 4.37 3.66
N LEU A 111 11.17 3.58 2.89
CA LEU A 111 11.27 2.12 2.91
C LEU A 111 12.54 1.60 2.23
N ARG A 112 13.00 2.20 1.14
CA ARG A 112 14.20 1.77 0.42
C ARG A 112 15.50 1.84 1.23
N LYS A 113 15.48 2.45 2.42
CA LYS A 113 16.62 2.49 3.34
C LYS A 113 16.87 1.17 4.05
N VAL A 114 15.87 0.29 4.09
CA VAL A 114 15.97 -1.06 4.60
C VAL A 114 16.15 -2.00 3.41
N ASP A 115 17.20 -2.80 3.41
CA ASP A 115 17.55 -3.66 2.26
C ASP A 115 16.41 -4.62 1.93
N ASP A 116 15.79 -5.22 2.93
CA ASP A 116 14.69 -6.18 2.78
C ASP A 116 13.39 -5.53 2.24
N PHE A 117 13.27 -4.20 2.31
CA PHE A 117 12.07 -3.47 1.88
C PHE A 117 12.22 -2.81 0.51
N LYS A 118 13.30 -3.03 -0.21
CA LYS A 118 13.51 -2.38 -1.52
C LYS A 118 12.42 -2.70 -2.53
N GLU A 119 11.99 -3.97 -2.60
CA GLU A 119 10.90 -4.38 -3.49
C GLU A 119 9.55 -3.84 -3.01
N ILE A 120 9.29 -3.90 -1.70
CA ILE A 120 8.11 -3.29 -1.06
C ILE A 120 8.04 -1.79 -1.39
N ALA A 121 9.16 -1.08 -1.28
CA ALA A 121 9.23 0.34 -1.60
C ALA A 121 8.81 0.65 -3.04
N ILE A 122 9.21 -0.19 -4.01
CA ILE A 122 8.79 -0.06 -5.41
C ILE A 122 7.27 -0.20 -5.54
N LEU A 123 6.67 -1.18 -4.85
CA LEU A 123 5.23 -1.37 -4.86
C LEU A 123 4.49 -0.17 -4.27
N VAL A 124 4.99 0.34 -3.14
CA VAL A 124 4.46 1.53 -2.46
C VAL A 124 4.58 2.77 -3.35
N ARG A 125 5.68 2.93 -4.10
CA ARG A 125 5.84 4.06 -5.02
C ARG A 125 4.75 4.13 -6.07
N HIS A 126 4.31 2.98 -6.61
CA HIS A 126 3.49 2.91 -7.80
C HIS A 126 2.03 2.50 -7.54
N HIS A 127 1.56 2.45 -6.29
CA HIS A 127 0.20 2.03 -5.98
C HIS A 127 -0.90 2.99 -6.47
N HIS A 128 -0.56 4.22 -6.81
CA HIS A 128 -1.45 5.19 -7.42
C HIS A 128 -1.24 5.36 -8.93
N GLU A 129 -0.42 4.51 -9.55
CA GLU A 129 -0.37 4.46 -11.00
C GLU A 129 -1.67 3.87 -11.57
N ARG A 130 -2.04 4.31 -12.77
CA ARG A 130 -3.27 3.90 -13.43
C ARG A 130 -2.98 3.22 -14.74
N TRP A 131 -3.78 2.22 -15.06
CA TRP A 131 -3.63 1.47 -16.31
C TRP A 131 -3.59 2.38 -17.56
N ASP A 132 -4.29 3.50 -17.51
CA ASP A 132 -4.38 4.50 -18.59
C ASP A 132 -3.21 5.50 -18.62
N GLY A 133 -2.21 5.38 -17.74
CA GLY A 133 -1.06 6.27 -17.64
C GLY A 133 -1.35 7.65 -17.04
N ARG A 134 -2.56 7.85 -16.48
CA ARG A 134 -2.95 9.11 -15.82
C ARG A 134 -2.76 9.07 -14.31
N GLY A 135 -2.03 8.07 -13.83
CA GLY A 135 -1.66 7.92 -12.44
C GLY A 135 -0.50 8.80 -12.02
N TYR A 136 0.06 8.51 -10.89
CA TYR A 136 1.24 9.18 -10.33
C TYR A 136 2.03 8.22 -9.45
N PRO A 137 3.34 8.45 -9.19
CA PRO A 137 4.10 9.67 -9.48
C PRO A 137 4.75 9.69 -10.88
N ASP A 138 4.96 8.54 -11.51
CA ASP A 138 5.80 8.41 -12.71
C ASP A 138 4.98 8.34 -14.01
N GLY A 139 3.65 8.18 -13.94
CA GLY A 139 2.76 8.07 -15.09
C GLY A 139 2.94 6.77 -15.86
N LEU A 140 3.28 5.69 -15.17
CA LEU A 140 3.39 4.36 -15.77
C LEU A 140 2.03 3.88 -16.29
N SER A 141 2.05 3.07 -17.35
CA SER A 141 0.83 2.56 -17.97
C SER A 141 0.88 1.05 -18.22
N GLY A 142 -0.29 0.43 -18.20
CA GLY A 142 -0.43 -0.98 -18.57
C GLY A 142 0.50 -1.89 -17.76
N HIS A 143 1.31 -2.67 -18.48
CA HIS A 143 2.22 -3.65 -17.90
C HIS A 143 3.52 -3.07 -17.31
N ASP A 144 3.82 -1.78 -17.55
CA ASP A 144 4.95 -1.10 -16.93
C ASP A 144 4.71 -0.86 -15.43
N ILE A 145 3.44 -0.90 -14.99
CA ILE A 145 3.08 -0.82 -13.58
C ILE A 145 3.40 -2.16 -12.91
N PRO A 146 4.18 -2.19 -11.81
CA PRO A 146 4.48 -3.42 -11.09
C PRO A 146 3.20 -4.20 -10.74
N PRO A 147 3.16 -5.53 -10.94
CA PRO A 147 1.95 -6.33 -10.68
C PRO A 147 1.40 -6.13 -9.27
N GLY A 148 2.25 -6.16 -8.25
CA GLY A 148 1.83 -5.95 -6.87
C GLY A 148 1.21 -4.56 -6.62
N SER A 149 1.73 -3.51 -7.27
CA SER A 149 1.13 -2.17 -7.17
C SER A 149 -0.28 -2.11 -7.76
N ARG A 150 -0.54 -2.88 -8.84
CA ARG A 150 -1.89 -3.00 -9.41
C ARG A 150 -2.86 -3.72 -8.47
N VAL A 151 -2.37 -4.75 -7.77
CA VAL A 151 -3.18 -5.46 -6.76
C VAL A 151 -3.54 -4.53 -5.60
N ILE A 152 -2.57 -3.77 -5.08
CA ILE A 152 -2.80 -2.78 -4.02
C ILE A 152 -3.79 -1.70 -4.48
N ALA A 153 -3.61 -1.15 -5.68
CA ALA A 153 -4.52 -0.12 -6.23
C ALA A 153 -5.97 -0.60 -6.33
N VAL A 154 -6.19 -1.87 -6.67
CA VAL A 154 -7.53 -2.48 -6.72
C VAL A 154 -8.09 -2.64 -5.30
N ALA A 155 -7.30 -3.18 -4.37
CA ALA A 155 -7.72 -3.36 -2.97
C ALA A 155 -8.09 -2.02 -2.31
N ASP A 156 -7.24 -1.01 -2.45
CA ASP A 156 -7.46 0.35 -1.95
C ASP A 156 -8.74 0.98 -2.53
N SER A 157 -8.94 0.83 -3.85
CA SER A 157 -10.15 1.34 -4.51
C SER A 157 -11.42 0.67 -4.00
N ILE A 158 -11.39 -0.64 -3.73
CA ILE A 158 -12.52 -1.38 -3.19
C ILE A 158 -12.82 -0.92 -1.76
N ASP A 159 -11.80 -0.80 -0.89
CA ASP A 159 -12.01 -0.33 0.48
C ASP A 159 -12.58 1.10 0.50
N ALA A 160 -12.06 2.01 -0.33
CA ALA A 160 -12.57 3.36 -0.44
C ALA A 160 -14.05 3.40 -0.87
N MET A 161 -14.46 2.56 -1.81
CA MET A 161 -15.87 2.45 -2.22
C MET A 161 -16.76 1.88 -1.11
N MET A 162 -16.29 0.87 -0.40
CA MET A 162 -17.04 0.25 0.71
C MET A 162 -17.20 1.21 1.89
N SER A 163 -16.15 1.93 2.25
CA SER A 163 -16.16 2.92 3.32
C SER A 163 -17.09 4.11 3.01
N SER A 164 -17.10 4.58 1.77
CA SER A 164 -18.03 5.63 1.31
C SER A 164 -19.49 5.16 1.30
N CYS A 165 -19.75 3.89 1.00
CA CYS A 165 -21.10 3.31 1.02
C CYS A 165 -21.65 3.21 2.47
N LEU A 166 -20.79 2.90 3.45
CA LEU A 166 -21.19 2.82 4.86
C LEU A 166 -21.58 4.20 5.43
N LEU A 167 -20.91 5.27 5.01
CA LEU A 167 -21.30 6.65 5.38
C LEU A 167 -22.68 7.02 4.83
N TYR A 168 -23.03 6.57 3.61
CA TYR A 168 -24.34 6.82 3.01
C TYR A 168 -25.48 6.05 3.69
N THR A 169 -25.21 4.89 4.27
CA THR A 169 -26.22 4.05 4.95
C THR A 169 -26.47 4.49 6.40
N SER A 170 -25.48 5.11 7.07
CA SER A 170 -25.67 5.61 8.44
C SER A 170 -26.52 6.86 8.49
N ASP A 171 -26.36 7.79 7.53
CA ASP A 171 -27.19 9.01 7.43
C ASP A 171 -28.66 8.69 7.09
N ALA A 172 -28.92 7.59 6.36
CA ALA A 172 -30.30 7.17 6.05
C ALA A 172 -31.03 6.47 7.21
N ALA A 173 -30.30 6.03 8.25
CA ALA A 173 -30.89 5.37 9.42
C ALA A 173 -31.32 6.36 10.50
N ASP A 174 -30.77 7.58 10.50
CA ASP A 174 -31.10 8.62 11.48
C ASP A 174 -32.29 9.52 11.04
N GLU A 175 -32.86 9.30 9.84
CA GLU A 175 -34.03 10.03 9.31
C GLU A 175 -35.35 9.22 9.36
N LEU A 176 -35.40 8.08 10.07
CA LEU A 176 -36.62 7.31 10.32
C LEU A 176 -36.93 7.24 11.82
#